data_e9cb4d4c79d319937c3860e83f843759
#
_entry.id   e9cb4d4c79d319937c3860e83f843759
#
_cell.length_a   1.000
_cell.length_b   1.000
_cell.length_c   1.000
_cell.angle_alpha   90.00
_cell.angle_beta   90.00
_cell.angle_gamma   90.00
#
_symmetry.space_group_name_H-M   'P 1'
#
loop_
_entity.id
_entity.type
_entity.pdbx_description
1 polymer ?
#
loop_
_entity_poly.entity_id
_entity_poly.type
_entity_poly.pdbx_seq_one_letter_code
_entity_poly.pdbx_strand_id
1 'polypeptide(L)'
;MSIVLMCAVLSVLGLRLTQLQGFSASTYAAQAEAQRLRTIVLPAARGAITDRAGHTLAQYVELRAVYANPTNVRDIAGTAAKLAPVLDDSTEALRRRLTTDPAEHIKFVYLARGLTPDVAEKVSALGLRGIGITEERGRTYPSRELAANVIGFMRHGDGDILEGGGGLELAYDEVLRGTDGLRRLEANPAGIEIPSGQSREKDPIPGSSLRLTLERDIQWNAQNAIADAVRTSEADGGTAVVMDPRTGDILAMADAPQFDPNNITARDTPALGNRSTRDAYEPGSVNKVITMAAALDRGLITSETPMTIPPFITRGGVRIEDSEPHGVEHLTAAGVLARSSNIGTVEISERVGRIGLEQALRSFGLGARTGLNFPGEGAGLLPAARDWSGSQAATISYGQGMSATALQMASVYATIANGGVRVTPRLVDAITGPDGVVKVTPQPPGQRVVSAQTAATLTRMLEAVATNEGTAPLAEVPGYRVAGKTGTAKRPDPVHGGYQGYVPSFIGFAPADDPRVVVEIVLDNPKKGYFGGQVAAPVFQRVMSFALTTLGVPQPITRPAPLLLDLDR
;
A
#
# COMPACT_ATOMS: atom_id res chain seq x y z
N MET A 1 -74.25 -51.48 1.47
CA MET A 1 -73.01 -50.95 2.15
C MET A 1 -71.94 -50.51 1.19
N SER A 2 -71.66 -51.26 0.10
CA SER A 2 -70.58 -50.92 -0.89
C SER A 2 -70.81 -49.62 -1.67
N ILE A 3 -72.04 -49.22 -2.05
CA ILE A 3 -72.31 -48.00 -2.81
C ILE A 3 -72.12 -46.77 -1.94
N VAL A 4 -72.50 -46.76 -0.65
CA VAL A 4 -72.33 -45.66 0.28
C VAL A 4 -70.85 -45.41 0.54
N LEU A 5 -70.06 -46.48 0.69
CA LEU A 5 -68.59 -46.35 0.88
C LEU A 5 -67.93 -45.76 -0.37
N MET A 6 -68.35 -46.20 -1.56
CA MET A 6 -67.88 -45.70 -2.85
C MET A 6 -68.19 -44.21 -3.05
N CYS A 7 -69.45 -43.80 -2.73
CA CYS A 7 -69.79 -42.36 -2.77
C CYS A 7 -69.00 -41.50 -1.74
N ALA A 8 -68.75 -42.01 -0.54
CA ALA A 8 -67.96 -41.33 0.46
C ALA A 8 -66.49 -41.14 -0.01
N VAL A 9 -65.90 -42.19 -0.58
CA VAL A 9 -64.54 -42.13 -1.16
C VAL A 9 -64.45 -41.11 -2.30
N LEU A 10 -65.42 -41.14 -3.23
CA LEU A 10 -65.47 -40.20 -4.35
C LEU A 10 -65.69 -38.75 -3.88
N SER A 11 -66.49 -38.54 -2.83
CA SER A 11 -66.68 -37.21 -2.26
C SER A 11 -65.43 -36.69 -1.60
N VAL A 12 -64.66 -37.51 -0.87
CA VAL A 12 -63.38 -37.16 -0.29
C VAL A 12 -62.36 -36.87 -1.41
N LEU A 13 -62.30 -37.62 -2.44
CA LEU A 13 -61.46 -37.38 -3.63
C LEU A 13 -61.84 -36.06 -4.33
N GLY A 14 -63.12 -35.79 -4.50
CA GLY A 14 -63.66 -34.57 -5.11
C GLY A 14 -63.30 -33.32 -4.25
N LEU A 15 -63.50 -33.41 -2.95
CA LEU A 15 -63.10 -32.37 -2.03
C LEU A 15 -61.57 -32.11 -2.05
N ARG A 16 -60.79 -33.18 -2.08
CA ARG A 16 -59.32 -33.07 -2.18
C ARG A 16 -58.85 -32.46 -3.51
N LEU A 17 -59.49 -32.84 -4.62
CA LEU A 17 -59.25 -32.26 -5.93
C LEU A 17 -59.59 -30.76 -5.96
N THR A 18 -60.74 -30.37 -5.39
CA THR A 18 -61.16 -28.98 -5.29
C THR A 18 -60.18 -28.17 -4.39
N GLN A 19 -59.70 -28.75 -3.30
CA GLN A 19 -58.68 -28.14 -2.46
C GLN A 19 -57.37 -27.94 -3.23
N LEU A 20 -56.89 -28.96 -3.94
CA LEU A 20 -55.63 -28.94 -4.68
C LEU A 20 -55.68 -28.01 -5.91
N GLN A 21 -56.78 -28.02 -6.67
CA GLN A 21 -56.91 -27.26 -7.91
C GLN A 21 -57.55 -25.88 -7.73
N GLY A 22 -58.34 -25.68 -6.67
CA GLY A 22 -59.00 -24.40 -6.40
C GLY A 22 -58.24 -23.56 -5.36
N PHE A 23 -58.13 -24.04 -4.13
CA PHE A 23 -57.60 -23.24 -3.03
C PHE A 23 -56.07 -23.27 -2.87
N SER A 24 -55.43 -24.38 -3.29
CA SER A 24 -53.98 -24.53 -3.12
C SER A 24 -53.21 -24.52 -4.44
N ALA A 25 -53.87 -24.31 -5.56
CA ALA A 25 -53.24 -24.38 -6.89
C ALA A 25 -52.06 -23.41 -7.06
N SER A 26 -52.23 -22.17 -6.60
CA SER A 26 -51.15 -21.14 -6.65
C SER A 26 -49.97 -21.52 -5.78
N THR A 27 -50.21 -22.10 -4.59
CA THR A 27 -49.14 -22.52 -3.67
C THR A 27 -48.34 -23.70 -4.24
N TYR A 28 -49.03 -24.70 -4.79
CA TYR A 28 -48.36 -25.84 -5.43
C TYR A 28 -47.68 -25.45 -6.74
N ALA A 29 -48.25 -24.53 -7.53
CA ALA A 29 -47.60 -23.99 -8.71
C ALA A 29 -46.31 -23.23 -8.35
N ALA A 30 -46.36 -22.38 -7.32
CA ALA A 30 -45.18 -21.66 -6.82
C ALA A 30 -44.10 -22.61 -6.26
N GLN A 31 -44.49 -23.67 -5.54
CA GLN A 31 -43.56 -24.69 -5.07
C GLN A 31 -42.93 -25.49 -6.21
N ALA A 32 -43.73 -25.85 -7.21
CA ALA A 32 -43.24 -26.56 -8.40
C ALA A 32 -42.31 -25.68 -9.26
N GLU A 33 -42.61 -24.37 -9.34
CA GLU A 33 -41.77 -23.39 -9.99
C GLU A 33 -40.45 -23.23 -9.21
N ALA A 34 -40.48 -23.06 -7.89
CA ALA A 34 -39.31 -22.97 -7.05
C ALA A 34 -38.40 -24.22 -7.11
N GLN A 35 -38.96 -25.40 -7.33
CA GLN A 35 -38.19 -26.63 -7.49
C GLN A 35 -37.51 -26.75 -8.87
N ARG A 36 -38.07 -26.12 -9.90
CA ARG A 36 -37.55 -26.17 -11.27
C ARG A 36 -36.64 -24.98 -11.59
N LEU A 37 -36.89 -23.81 -11.00
CA LEU A 37 -36.08 -22.62 -11.24
C LEU A 37 -34.75 -22.72 -10.48
N ARG A 38 -33.66 -22.60 -11.23
CA ARG A 38 -32.31 -22.40 -10.67
C ARG A 38 -31.82 -21.01 -11.01
N THR A 39 -31.20 -20.37 -10.04
CA THR A 39 -30.51 -19.09 -10.22
C THR A 39 -29.03 -19.38 -10.29
N ILE A 40 -28.41 -18.99 -11.39
CA ILE A 40 -26.97 -19.03 -11.61
C ILE A 40 -26.48 -17.58 -11.52
N VAL A 41 -25.46 -17.32 -10.69
CA VAL A 41 -24.79 -16.03 -10.63
C VAL A 41 -23.82 -15.94 -11.81
N LEU A 42 -23.97 -14.88 -12.61
CA LEU A 42 -23.04 -14.55 -13.69
C LEU A 42 -22.01 -13.55 -13.12
N PRO A 43 -20.77 -13.96 -12.94
CA PRO A 43 -19.77 -13.12 -12.28
C PRO A 43 -19.42 -11.90 -13.11
N ALA A 44 -19.41 -10.71 -12.47
CA ALA A 44 -18.89 -9.50 -13.09
C ALA A 44 -17.35 -9.57 -13.22
N ALA A 45 -16.83 -9.07 -14.32
CA ALA A 45 -15.39 -8.88 -14.49
C ALA A 45 -14.91 -7.75 -13.55
N ARG A 46 -13.87 -8.03 -12.76
CA ARG A 46 -13.25 -7.03 -11.87
C ARG A 46 -12.45 -6.03 -12.68
N GLY A 47 -12.59 -4.73 -12.38
CA GLY A 47 -11.90 -3.65 -13.06
C GLY A 47 -10.37 -3.79 -12.99
N ALA A 48 -9.67 -3.33 -14.02
CA ALA A 48 -8.21 -3.37 -14.07
C ALA A 48 -7.58 -2.27 -13.18
N ILE A 49 -6.33 -2.50 -12.75
CA ILE A 49 -5.48 -1.49 -12.13
C ILE A 49 -4.29 -1.28 -13.07
N THR A 50 -4.06 -0.03 -13.48
CA THR A 50 -2.97 0.34 -14.38
C THR A 50 -2.07 1.40 -13.76
N ASP A 51 -0.84 1.52 -14.25
CA ASP A 51 0.04 2.65 -13.95
C ASP A 51 -0.45 3.92 -14.66
N ARG A 52 0.28 5.03 -14.50
CA ARG A 52 -0.05 6.31 -15.13
C ARG A 52 -0.01 6.29 -16.67
N ALA A 53 0.78 5.38 -17.26
CA ALA A 53 0.92 5.21 -18.70
C ALA A 53 -0.08 4.20 -19.28
N GLY A 54 -0.87 3.52 -18.44
CA GLY A 54 -1.85 2.51 -18.84
C GLY A 54 -1.32 1.08 -18.85
N HIS A 55 -0.09 0.83 -18.38
CA HIS A 55 0.42 -0.54 -18.26
C HIS A 55 -0.33 -1.29 -17.16
N THR A 56 -0.75 -2.50 -17.45
CA THR A 56 -1.55 -3.32 -16.55
C THR A 56 -0.72 -3.83 -15.37
N LEU A 57 -1.17 -3.51 -14.16
CA LEU A 57 -0.61 -3.99 -12.90
C LEU A 57 -1.46 -5.10 -12.28
N ALA A 58 -2.79 -5.04 -12.46
CA ALA A 58 -3.71 -6.09 -12.07
C ALA A 58 -4.89 -6.15 -13.04
N GLN A 59 -5.31 -7.37 -13.43
CA GLN A 59 -6.42 -7.56 -14.34
C GLN A 59 -7.25 -8.80 -14.01
N TYR A 60 -8.51 -8.77 -14.44
CA TYR A 60 -9.37 -9.94 -14.43
C TYR A 60 -8.89 -10.96 -15.46
N VAL A 61 -8.97 -12.24 -15.10
CA VAL A 61 -8.76 -13.36 -16.01
C VAL A 61 -9.85 -14.40 -15.79
N GLU A 62 -10.33 -14.98 -16.87
CA GLU A 62 -11.20 -16.14 -16.79
C GLU A 62 -10.38 -17.36 -16.43
N LEU A 63 -10.72 -17.97 -15.31
CA LEU A 63 -10.12 -19.20 -14.84
C LEU A 63 -11.16 -20.31 -14.79
N ARG A 64 -10.69 -21.49 -14.55
CA ARG A 64 -11.51 -22.70 -14.37
C ARG A 64 -11.10 -23.41 -13.09
N ALA A 65 -12.06 -24.02 -12.42
CA ALA A 65 -11.79 -24.95 -11.34
C ALA A 65 -12.27 -26.35 -11.74
N VAL A 66 -11.49 -27.35 -11.39
CA VAL A 66 -11.83 -28.76 -11.52
C VAL A 66 -12.35 -29.25 -10.19
N TYR A 67 -13.56 -29.79 -10.21
CA TYR A 67 -14.18 -30.39 -9.03
C TYR A 67 -14.54 -31.84 -9.27
N ALA A 68 -14.71 -32.58 -8.20
CA ALA A 68 -15.23 -33.94 -8.22
C ALA A 68 -16.55 -34.03 -7.46
N ASN A 69 -17.43 -34.89 -7.93
CA ASN A 69 -18.46 -35.52 -7.12
C ASN A 69 -17.94 -36.93 -6.73
N PRO A 70 -17.37 -37.08 -5.49
CA PRO A 70 -16.74 -38.35 -5.10
C PRO A 70 -17.68 -39.57 -5.19
N THR A 71 -18.99 -39.36 -4.99
CA THR A 71 -19.98 -40.45 -5.07
C THR A 71 -20.12 -41.01 -6.49
N ASN A 72 -19.72 -40.27 -7.51
CA ASN A 72 -19.76 -40.66 -8.91
C ASN A 72 -18.41 -41.18 -9.44
N VAL A 73 -17.32 -41.04 -8.69
CA VAL A 73 -15.98 -41.51 -9.08
C VAL A 73 -15.85 -42.98 -8.69
N ARG A 74 -15.87 -43.89 -9.69
CA ARG A 74 -15.78 -45.34 -9.44
C ARG A 74 -14.36 -45.86 -9.21
N ASP A 75 -13.40 -45.27 -9.94
CA ASP A 75 -11.97 -45.63 -9.85
C ASP A 75 -11.18 -44.42 -9.39
N ILE A 76 -11.03 -44.29 -8.08
CA ILE A 76 -10.32 -43.16 -7.45
C ILE A 76 -8.83 -43.17 -7.84
N ALA A 77 -8.20 -44.34 -7.85
CA ALA A 77 -6.77 -44.46 -8.12
C ALA A 77 -6.43 -44.12 -9.58
N GLY A 78 -7.17 -44.68 -10.52
CA GLY A 78 -7.01 -44.41 -11.95
C GLY A 78 -7.38 -42.97 -12.33
N THR A 79 -8.42 -42.41 -11.68
CA THR A 79 -8.81 -40.99 -11.86
C THR A 79 -7.69 -40.05 -11.36
N ALA A 80 -7.14 -40.26 -10.17
CA ALA A 80 -6.04 -39.48 -9.63
C ALA A 80 -4.78 -39.57 -10.50
N ALA A 81 -4.43 -40.80 -10.96
CA ALA A 81 -3.26 -40.99 -11.82
C ALA A 81 -3.35 -40.27 -13.18
N LYS A 82 -4.56 -40.18 -13.77
CA LYS A 82 -4.79 -39.45 -15.03
C LYS A 82 -4.80 -37.94 -14.85
N LEU A 83 -5.33 -37.45 -13.73
CA LEU A 83 -5.39 -36.03 -13.42
C LEU A 83 -4.04 -35.43 -13.00
N ALA A 84 -3.21 -36.20 -12.27
CA ALA A 84 -1.95 -35.73 -11.73
C ALA A 84 -1.03 -35.02 -12.72
N PRO A 85 -0.73 -35.57 -13.92
CA PRO A 85 0.14 -34.90 -14.88
C PRO A 85 -0.50 -33.68 -15.56
N VAL A 86 -1.84 -33.58 -15.58
CA VAL A 86 -2.55 -32.46 -16.21
C VAL A 86 -2.70 -31.29 -15.24
N LEU A 87 -2.90 -31.60 -13.94
CA LEU A 87 -3.10 -30.61 -12.89
C LEU A 87 -1.78 -30.20 -12.19
N ASP A 88 -0.66 -30.80 -12.58
CA ASP A 88 0.65 -30.60 -11.93
C ASP A 88 0.60 -30.83 -10.42
N ASP A 89 -0.11 -31.90 -10.01
CA ASP A 89 -0.28 -32.27 -8.59
C ASP A 89 0.09 -33.73 -8.39
N SER A 90 0.33 -34.13 -7.14
CA SER A 90 0.68 -35.51 -6.82
C SER A 90 -0.56 -36.41 -6.86
N THR A 91 -0.41 -37.61 -7.42
CA THR A 91 -1.46 -38.63 -7.44
C THR A 91 -2.03 -38.90 -6.05
N GLU A 92 -1.16 -38.88 -5.02
CA GLU A 92 -1.56 -39.14 -3.65
C GLU A 92 -2.39 -37.99 -3.05
N ALA A 93 -2.06 -36.73 -3.37
CA ALA A 93 -2.85 -35.58 -2.94
C ALA A 93 -4.25 -35.60 -3.58
N LEU A 94 -4.33 -35.87 -4.88
CA LEU A 94 -5.60 -36.01 -5.59
C LEU A 94 -6.42 -37.20 -5.08
N ARG A 95 -5.77 -38.33 -4.79
CA ARG A 95 -6.43 -39.50 -4.19
C ARG A 95 -7.05 -39.16 -2.83
N ARG A 96 -6.32 -38.45 -1.95
CA ARG A 96 -6.85 -37.99 -0.64
C ARG A 96 -8.08 -37.09 -0.80
N ARG A 97 -8.05 -36.13 -1.73
CA ARG A 97 -9.22 -35.25 -1.98
C ARG A 97 -10.42 -36.00 -2.55
N LEU A 98 -10.21 -37.04 -3.36
CA LEU A 98 -11.26 -37.89 -3.92
C LEU A 98 -11.82 -38.89 -2.91
N THR A 99 -11.09 -39.24 -1.87
CA THR A 99 -11.51 -40.17 -0.83
C THR A 99 -12.24 -39.40 0.27
N THR A 100 -13.57 -39.51 0.29
CA THR A 100 -14.45 -38.92 1.30
C THR A 100 -15.13 -40.00 2.13
N ASP A 101 -15.53 -39.67 3.36
CA ASP A 101 -16.35 -40.58 4.16
C ASP A 101 -17.71 -40.73 3.50
N PRO A 102 -18.14 -41.97 3.15
CA PRO A 102 -19.46 -42.21 2.56
C PRO A 102 -20.64 -41.72 3.42
N ALA A 103 -20.45 -41.64 4.75
CA ALA A 103 -21.47 -41.15 5.69
C ALA A 103 -21.72 -39.63 5.58
N GLU A 104 -20.73 -38.87 5.10
CA GLU A 104 -20.83 -37.40 4.98
C GLU A 104 -21.58 -36.96 3.69
N HIS A 105 -21.85 -37.90 2.77
CA HIS A 105 -22.55 -37.62 1.49
C HIS A 105 -22.01 -36.42 0.70
N ILE A 106 -20.69 -36.19 0.74
CA ILE A 106 -20.02 -35.10 0.05
C ILE A 106 -20.18 -35.27 -1.45
N LYS A 107 -20.85 -34.31 -2.10
CA LYS A 107 -21.11 -34.34 -3.54
C LYS A 107 -20.24 -33.38 -4.35
N PHE A 108 -19.42 -32.59 -3.68
CA PHE A 108 -18.59 -31.56 -4.30
C PHE A 108 -17.29 -31.37 -3.53
N VAL A 109 -16.16 -31.56 -4.23
CA VAL A 109 -14.80 -31.32 -3.70
C VAL A 109 -13.97 -30.67 -4.81
N TYR A 110 -13.34 -29.54 -4.53
CA TYR A 110 -12.36 -28.97 -5.46
C TYR A 110 -11.11 -29.86 -5.53
N LEU A 111 -10.70 -30.22 -6.75
CA LEU A 111 -9.45 -30.92 -7.02
C LEU A 111 -8.33 -29.93 -7.36
N ALA A 112 -8.62 -28.92 -8.18
CA ALA A 112 -7.71 -27.83 -8.52
C ALA A 112 -8.51 -26.57 -8.84
N ARG A 113 -7.91 -25.43 -8.55
CA ARG A 113 -8.49 -24.09 -8.80
C ARG A 113 -7.47 -23.21 -9.54
N GLY A 114 -7.94 -22.09 -10.08
CA GLY A 114 -7.05 -21.13 -10.74
C GLY A 114 -6.45 -21.63 -12.05
N LEU A 115 -7.09 -22.58 -12.70
CA LEU A 115 -6.60 -23.20 -13.94
C LEU A 115 -6.93 -22.34 -15.17
N THR A 116 -6.02 -22.30 -16.12
CA THR A 116 -6.30 -21.69 -17.43
C THR A 116 -7.31 -22.54 -18.23
N PRO A 117 -8.09 -21.94 -19.14
CA PRO A 117 -9.08 -22.67 -19.93
C PRO A 117 -8.50 -23.88 -20.67
N ASP A 118 -7.27 -23.78 -21.20
CA ASP A 118 -6.60 -24.87 -21.92
C ASP A 118 -6.27 -26.08 -21.03
N VAL A 119 -5.93 -25.87 -19.77
CA VAL A 119 -5.72 -26.96 -18.79
C VAL A 119 -7.06 -27.62 -18.47
N ALA A 120 -8.12 -26.83 -18.29
CA ALA A 120 -9.46 -27.36 -18.05
C ALA A 120 -9.98 -28.18 -19.24
N GLU A 121 -9.72 -27.73 -20.47
CA GLU A 121 -10.05 -28.51 -21.68
C GLU A 121 -9.34 -29.86 -21.72
N LYS A 122 -8.05 -29.92 -21.38
CA LYS A 122 -7.29 -31.17 -21.25
C LYS A 122 -7.92 -32.11 -20.21
N VAL A 123 -8.36 -31.57 -19.06
CA VAL A 123 -9.11 -32.39 -18.07
C VAL A 123 -10.44 -32.89 -18.64
N SER A 124 -11.19 -32.01 -19.34
CA SER A 124 -12.46 -32.38 -19.97
C SER A 124 -12.30 -33.51 -20.99
N ALA A 125 -11.22 -33.43 -21.80
CA ALA A 125 -10.91 -34.44 -22.81
C ALA A 125 -10.60 -35.83 -22.23
N LEU A 126 -10.26 -35.95 -20.95
CA LEU A 126 -10.07 -37.24 -20.26
C LEU A 126 -11.40 -38.00 -20.06
N GLY A 127 -12.56 -37.34 -20.17
CA GLY A 127 -13.88 -37.93 -20.05
C GLY A 127 -14.13 -38.65 -18.72
N LEU A 128 -13.57 -38.19 -17.63
CA LEU A 128 -13.62 -38.87 -16.32
C LEU A 128 -14.95 -38.67 -15.63
N ARG A 129 -15.58 -39.79 -15.27
CA ARG A 129 -16.88 -39.77 -14.61
C ARG A 129 -16.78 -39.19 -13.21
N GLY A 130 -17.67 -38.27 -12.88
CA GLY A 130 -17.68 -37.61 -11.56
C GLY A 130 -16.73 -36.41 -11.44
N ILE A 131 -15.98 -36.10 -12.51
CA ILE A 131 -15.16 -34.88 -12.60
C ILE A 131 -15.92 -33.84 -13.42
N GLY A 132 -15.96 -32.62 -12.92
CA GLY A 132 -16.57 -31.48 -13.59
C GLY A 132 -15.67 -30.26 -13.60
N ILE A 133 -16.00 -29.31 -14.45
CA ILE A 133 -15.31 -28.02 -14.57
C ILE A 133 -16.33 -26.93 -14.28
N THR A 134 -15.91 -25.93 -13.53
CA THR A 134 -16.72 -24.73 -13.30
C THR A 134 -15.90 -23.50 -13.65
N GLU A 135 -16.60 -22.45 -14.05
CA GLU A 135 -15.99 -21.12 -14.23
C GLU A 135 -15.54 -20.58 -12.88
N GLU A 136 -14.37 -19.98 -12.88
CA GLU A 136 -13.80 -19.33 -11.71
C GLU A 136 -13.33 -17.93 -12.07
N ARG A 137 -13.51 -17.01 -11.13
CA ARG A 137 -12.97 -15.66 -11.26
C ARG A 137 -11.51 -15.69 -10.91
N GLY A 138 -10.69 -15.10 -11.76
CA GLY A 138 -9.28 -14.95 -11.50
C GLY A 138 -8.86 -13.51 -11.44
N ARG A 139 -7.83 -13.27 -10.65
CA ARG A 139 -7.09 -12.03 -10.64
C ARG A 139 -5.64 -12.36 -10.93
N THR A 140 -5.04 -11.66 -11.88
CA THR A 140 -3.62 -11.83 -12.15
C THR A 140 -2.91 -10.49 -12.02
N TYR A 141 -1.68 -10.59 -11.56
CA TYR A 141 -0.74 -9.48 -11.39
C TYR A 141 0.45 -9.77 -12.32
N PRO A 142 0.41 -9.29 -13.58
CA PRO A 142 1.40 -9.67 -14.59
C PRO A 142 2.84 -9.29 -14.23
N SER A 143 2.99 -8.23 -13.47
CA SER A 143 4.29 -7.74 -12.98
C SER A 143 4.72 -8.35 -11.65
N ARG A 144 4.00 -9.36 -11.14
CA ARG A 144 4.30 -10.12 -9.92
C ARG A 144 4.53 -9.20 -8.71
N GLU A 145 5.74 -9.16 -8.16
CA GLU A 145 6.08 -8.40 -6.96
C GLU A 145 6.05 -6.88 -7.15
N LEU A 146 5.99 -6.39 -8.41
CA LEU A 146 6.05 -4.95 -8.69
C LEU A 146 4.83 -4.22 -8.10
N ALA A 147 5.09 -3.27 -7.21
CA ALA A 147 4.10 -2.49 -6.48
C ALA A 147 3.08 -3.33 -5.68
N ALA A 148 3.38 -4.59 -5.35
CA ALA A 148 2.47 -5.50 -4.66
C ALA A 148 1.94 -4.93 -3.33
N ASN A 149 2.79 -4.23 -2.57
CA ASN A 149 2.44 -3.55 -1.32
C ASN A 149 1.48 -2.36 -1.52
N VAL A 150 1.38 -1.82 -2.74
CA VAL A 150 0.44 -0.75 -3.11
C VAL A 150 -0.84 -1.34 -3.69
N ILE A 151 -0.71 -2.20 -4.70
CA ILE A 151 -1.85 -2.84 -5.38
C ILE A 151 -2.62 -3.70 -4.39
N GLY A 152 -1.90 -4.46 -3.55
CA GLY A 152 -2.48 -5.43 -2.65
C GLY A 152 -2.70 -6.78 -3.31
N PHE A 153 -3.66 -7.53 -2.80
CA PHE A 153 -3.93 -8.89 -3.19
C PHE A 153 -5.40 -9.24 -2.97
N MET A 154 -5.83 -10.36 -3.57
CA MET A 154 -7.16 -10.91 -3.36
C MET A 154 -7.12 -12.02 -2.31
N ARG A 155 -8.21 -12.17 -1.57
CA ARG A 155 -8.44 -13.29 -0.64
C ARG A 155 -9.81 -13.91 -0.85
N HIS A 156 -9.98 -15.14 -0.40
CA HIS A 156 -11.30 -15.74 -0.30
C HIS A 156 -11.95 -15.35 1.02
N GLY A 157 -13.09 -14.69 0.94
CA GLY A 157 -13.96 -14.35 2.05
C GLY A 157 -15.01 -15.42 2.35
N ASP A 158 -16.03 -15.05 3.11
CA ASP A 158 -17.14 -15.95 3.44
C ASP A 158 -17.88 -16.42 2.19
N GLY A 159 -18.19 -17.73 2.12
CA GLY A 159 -18.85 -18.33 0.97
C GLY A 159 -17.98 -18.44 -0.28
N ASP A 160 -16.66 -18.41 -0.12
CA ASP A 160 -15.68 -18.53 -1.20
C ASP A 160 -15.70 -17.37 -2.23
N ILE A 161 -16.21 -16.21 -1.81
CA ILE A 161 -16.24 -15.00 -2.63
C ILE A 161 -14.83 -14.38 -2.66
N LEU A 162 -14.34 -14.09 -3.87
CA LEU A 162 -13.06 -13.41 -4.06
C LEU A 162 -13.21 -11.91 -3.76
N GLU A 163 -12.50 -11.40 -2.75
CA GLU A 163 -12.56 -10.02 -2.28
C GLU A 163 -11.16 -9.42 -2.10
N GLY A 164 -11.06 -8.08 -2.04
CA GLY A 164 -9.80 -7.40 -1.78
C GLY A 164 -9.25 -7.72 -0.40
N GLY A 165 -8.03 -8.27 -0.33
CA GLY A 165 -7.37 -8.65 0.92
C GLY A 165 -6.42 -7.60 1.49
N GLY A 166 -5.95 -6.65 0.65
CA GLY A 166 -5.02 -5.59 1.05
C GLY A 166 -4.83 -4.54 -0.04
N GLY A 167 -4.10 -3.49 0.26
CA GLY A 167 -3.76 -2.43 -0.69
C GLY A 167 -4.97 -1.78 -1.36
N LEU A 168 -4.78 -1.35 -2.61
CA LEU A 168 -5.85 -0.75 -3.42
C LEU A 168 -6.96 -1.75 -3.78
N GLU A 169 -6.65 -3.05 -3.87
CA GLU A 169 -7.66 -4.09 -4.04
C GLU A 169 -8.69 -4.07 -2.91
N LEU A 170 -8.26 -3.83 -1.66
CA LEU A 170 -9.14 -3.67 -0.51
C LEU A 170 -9.80 -2.29 -0.46
N ALA A 171 -9.00 -1.22 -0.64
CA ALA A 171 -9.49 0.16 -0.52
C ALA A 171 -10.60 0.49 -1.54
N TYR A 172 -10.51 -0.09 -2.74
CA TYR A 172 -11.43 0.13 -3.85
C TYR A 172 -12.23 -1.12 -4.23
N ASP A 173 -12.41 -2.07 -3.29
CA ASP A 173 -13.06 -3.34 -3.59
C ASP A 173 -14.45 -3.15 -4.20
N GLU A 174 -15.28 -2.26 -3.64
CA GLU A 174 -16.63 -1.97 -4.15
C GLU A 174 -16.62 -1.39 -5.58
N VAL A 175 -15.60 -0.56 -5.89
CA VAL A 175 -15.45 0.07 -7.21
C VAL A 175 -14.96 -0.93 -8.24
N LEU A 176 -14.01 -1.78 -7.84
CA LEU A 176 -13.37 -2.77 -8.72
C LEU A 176 -14.24 -3.98 -8.98
N ARG A 177 -15.06 -4.42 -8.02
CA ARG A 177 -15.79 -5.69 -8.03
C ARG A 177 -16.86 -5.77 -9.11
N GLY A 178 -17.53 -4.66 -9.44
CA GLY A 178 -18.69 -4.64 -10.33
C GLY A 178 -19.97 -5.16 -9.68
N THR A 179 -20.94 -5.49 -10.51
CA THR A 179 -22.24 -6.04 -10.07
C THR A 179 -22.54 -7.31 -10.84
N ASP A 180 -22.70 -8.41 -10.12
CA ASP A 180 -23.00 -9.70 -10.73
C ASP A 180 -24.33 -9.70 -11.46
N GLY A 181 -24.36 -10.40 -12.60
CA GLY A 181 -25.55 -10.77 -13.32
C GLY A 181 -26.20 -12.01 -12.71
N LEU A 182 -27.41 -12.30 -13.16
CA LEU A 182 -28.19 -13.46 -12.72
C LEU A 182 -28.85 -14.12 -13.94
N ARG A 183 -28.69 -15.44 -14.06
CA ARG A 183 -29.43 -16.25 -15.02
C ARG A 183 -30.36 -17.17 -14.25
N ARG A 184 -31.66 -16.96 -14.44
CA ARG A 184 -32.70 -17.87 -13.94
C ARG A 184 -33.14 -18.80 -15.07
N LEU A 185 -33.02 -20.09 -14.87
CA LEU A 185 -33.38 -21.09 -15.85
C LEU A 185 -34.16 -22.24 -15.21
N GLU A 186 -35.02 -22.88 -16.02
CA GLU A 186 -35.65 -24.12 -15.61
C GLU A 186 -34.70 -25.30 -15.82
N ALA A 187 -34.53 -26.10 -14.76
CA ALA A 187 -33.67 -27.27 -14.76
C ALA A 187 -34.45 -28.51 -14.29
N ASN A 188 -34.07 -29.66 -14.80
CA ASN A 188 -34.62 -30.94 -14.34
C ASN A 188 -34.07 -31.30 -12.93
N PRO A 189 -34.61 -32.33 -12.25
CA PRO A 189 -34.10 -32.73 -10.93
C PRO A 189 -32.60 -33.10 -10.89
N ALA A 190 -32.01 -33.43 -12.04
CA ALA A 190 -30.57 -33.68 -12.16
C ALA A 190 -29.74 -32.39 -12.36
N GLY A 191 -30.42 -31.23 -12.46
CA GLY A 191 -29.77 -29.93 -12.63
C GLY A 191 -29.45 -29.56 -14.08
N ILE A 192 -29.91 -30.31 -15.04
CA ILE A 192 -29.72 -30.06 -16.49
C ILE A 192 -30.77 -29.05 -16.95
N GLU A 193 -30.34 -28.00 -17.64
CA GLU A 193 -31.23 -27.01 -18.26
C GLU A 193 -32.26 -27.65 -19.18
N ILE A 194 -33.51 -27.22 -19.09
CA ILE A 194 -34.59 -27.63 -19.98
C ILE A 194 -34.63 -26.66 -21.17
N PRO A 195 -34.24 -27.07 -22.40
CA PRO A 195 -34.07 -26.14 -23.52
C PRO A 195 -35.33 -25.37 -23.91
N SER A 196 -36.51 -25.93 -23.64
CA SER A 196 -37.83 -25.31 -23.87
C SER A 196 -38.37 -24.56 -22.67
N GLY A 197 -37.62 -24.53 -21.54
CA GLY A 197 -38.01 -23.87 -20.30
C GLY A 197 -37.82 -22.35 -20.35
N GLN A 198 -38.36 -21.66 -19.35
CA GLN A 198 -38.17 -20.24 -19.21
C GLN A 198 -36.73 -19.94 -18.78
N SER A 199 -36.06 -19.04 -19.51
CA SER A 199 -34.77 -18.46 -19.11
C SER A 199 -34.89 -16.94 -19.07
N ARG A 200 -34.40 -16.35 -17.96
CA ARG A 200 -34.25 -14.88 -17.82
C ARG A 200 -32.84 -14.61 -17.41
N GLU A 201 -32.20 -13.72 -18.13
CA GLU A 201 -30.84 -13.31 -17.89
C GLU A 201 -30.78 -11.80 -17.60
N LYS A 202 -29.98 -11.43 -16.60
CA LYS A 202 -29.56 -10.09 -16.33
C LYS A 202 -28.04 -10.07 -16.43
N ASP A 203 -27.52 -9.35 -17.41
CA ASP A 203 -26.08 -9.27 -17.65
C ASP A 203 -25.32 -8.71 -16.45
N PRO A 204 -24.09 -9.17 -16.19
CA PRO A 204 -23.20 -8.58 -15.20
C PRO A 204 -22.73 -7.20 -15.67
N ILE A 205 -22.52 -6.30 -14.71
CA ILE A 205 -21.93 -4.98 -14.96
C ILE A 205 -20.49 -5.03 -14.48
N PRO A 206 -19.48 -4.90 -15.36
CA PRO A 206 -18.07 -4.92 -14.99
C PRO A 206 -17.74 -3.85 -13.95
N GLY A 207 -16.72 -4.10 -13.14
CA GLY A 207 -16.18 -3.11 -12.22
C GLY A 207 -15.46 -1.97 -12.95
N SER A 208 -15.35 -0.83 -12.28
CA SER A 208 -14.58 0.30 -12.77
C SER A 208 -13.08 0.04 -12.61
N SER A 209 -12.29 0.53 -13.56
CA SER A 209 -10.82 0.39 -13.55
C SER A 209 -10.15 1.60 -12.91
N LEU A 210 -9.00 1.38 -12.26
CA LEU A 210 -8.19 2.42 -11.65
C LEU A 210 -6.95 2.71 -12.50
N ARG A 211 -6.69 3.99 -12.76
CA ARG A 211 -5.40 4.48 -13.24
C ARG A 211 -4.65 5.12 -12.08
N LEU A 212 -3.45 4.62 -11.81
CA LEU A 212 -2.62 5.09 -10.71
C LEU A 212 -1.72 6.25 -11.14
N THR A 213 -1.17 6.96 -10.15
CA THR A 213 -0.11 7.95 -10.34
C THR A 213 1.26 7.30 -10.44
N LEU A 214 1.38 6.03 -10.08
CA LEU A 214 2.64 5.28 -10.14
C LEU A 214 3.23 5.30 -11.55
N GLU A 215 4.53 5.50 -11.60
CA GLU A 215 5.35 5.32 -12.80
C GLU A 215 6.09 3.99 -12.66
N ARG A 216 5.80 3.05 -13.57
CA ARG A 216 6.25 1.66 -13.46
C ARG A 216 7.76 1.51 -13.37
N ASP A 217 8.51 2.26 -14.16
CA ASP A 217 9.96 2.12 -14.22
C ASP A 217 10.63 2.77 -12.99
N ILE A 218 10.07 3.88 -12.47
CA ILE A 218 10.52 4.48 -11.20
C ILE A 218 10.20 3.54 -10.04
N GLN A 219 9.01 2.94 -10.02
CA GLN A 219 8.64 1.93 -9.01
C GLN A 219 9.59 0.74 -9.03
N TRP A 220 9.90 0.21 -10.22
CA TRP A 220 10.83 -0.91 -10.38
C TRP A 220 12.23 -0.56 -9.87
N ASN A 221 12.74 0.63 -10.22
CA ASN A 221 14.06 1.09 -9.76
C ASN A 221 14.10 1.27 -8.24
N ALA A 222 13.10 1.95 -7.66
CA ALA A 222 12.99 2.17 -6.22
C ALA A 222 12.89 0.84 -5.46
N GLN A 223 12.11 -0.11 -5.97
CA GLN A 223 11.88 -1.41 -5.38
C GLN A 223 13.16 -2.27 -5.36
N ASN A 224 13.91 -2.28 -6.46
CA ASN A 224 15.20 -2.97 -6.50
C ASN A 224 16.25 -2.27 -5.62
N ALA A 225 16.28 -0.94 -5.63
CA ALA A 225 17.24 -0.18 -4.83
C ALA A 225 17.05 -0.44 -3.33
N ILE A 226 15.80 -0.42 -2.84
CA ILE A 226 15.53 -0.69 -1.42
C ILE A 226 15.74 -2.16 -1.05
N ALA A 227 15.38 -3.10 -1.91
CA ALA A 227 15.63 -4.53 -1.69
C ALA A 227 17.14 -4.84 -1.62
N ASP A 228 17.93 -4.24 -2.51
CA ASP A 228 19.40 -4.34 -2.49
C ASP A 228 19.98 -3.76 -1.20
N ALA A 229 19.49 -2.59 -0.77
CA ALA A 229 19.94 -1.93 0.45
C ALA A 229 19.62 -2.76 1.70
N VAL A 230 18.42 -3.30 1.80
CA VAL A 230 18.00 -4.19 2.90
C VAL A 230 18.89 -5.43 2.96
N ARG A 231 19.14 -6.07 1.82
CA ARG A 231 19.99 -7.25 1.72
C ARG A 231 21.45 -6.94 2.10
N THR A 232 22.00 -5.83 1.58
CA THR A 232 23.42 -5.46 1.78
C THR A 232 23.71 -5.04 3.21
N SER A 233 22.78 -4.28 3.82
CA SER A 233 22.90 -3.80 5.20
C SER A 233 22.38 -4.80 6.23
N GLU A 234 21.80 -5.95 5.80
CA GLU A 234 21.14 -6.93 6.65
C GLU A 234 20.06 -6.27 7.53
N ALA A 235 19.30 -5.34 6.96
CA ALA A 235 18.21 -4.66 7.64
C ALA A 235 16.98 -5.57 7.79
N ASP A 236 16.16 -5.32 8.82
CA ASP A 236 14.90 -6.04 9.04
C ASP A 236 13.84 -5.65 7.98
N GLY A 237 14.03 -4.51 7.31
CA GLY A 237 13.21 -4.02 6.22
C GLY A 237 13.61 -2.63 5.76
N GLY A 238 12.88 -2.10 4.79
CA GLY A 238 13.10 -0.75 4.31
C GLY A 238 11.98 -0.27 3.39
N THR A 239 11.96 1.03 3.15
CA THR A 239 10.97 1.67 2.28
C THR A 239 11.57 2.81 1.47
N ALA A 240 11.04 3.02 0.26
CA ALA A 240 11.35 4.14 -0.60
C ALA A 240 10.05 4.77 -1.11
N VAL A 241 9.90 6.08 -0.90
CA VAL A 241 8.77 6.86 -1.42
C VAL A 241 9.30 7.88 -2.43
N VAL A 242 8.71 7.93 -3.62
CA VAL A 242 9.00 8.92 -4.65
C VAL A 242 7.73 9.70 -4.97
N MET A 243 7.77 11.02 -4.86
CA MET A 243 6.59 11.87 -4.92
C MET A 243 6.85 13.14 -5.75
N ASP A 244 5.86 13.56 -6.55
CA ASP A 244 5.84 14.89 -7.16
C ASP A 244 5.39 15.90 -6.10
N PRO A 245 6.22 16.88 -5.71
CA PRO A 245 5.88 17.84 -4.66
C PRO A 245 4.75 18.80 -5.05
N ARG A 246 4.50 19.01 -6.33
CA ARG A 246 3.51 20.00 -6.83
C ARG A 246 2.10 19.45 -6.84
N THR A 247 1.98 18.16 -7.18
CA THR A 247 0.69 17.48 -7.33
C THR A 247 0.37 16.54 -6.17
N GLY A 248 1.37 16.13 -5.41
CA GLY A 248 1.22 15.08 -4.40
C GLY A 248 1.14 13.67 -5.00
N ASP A 249 1.33 13.52 -6.30
CA ASP A 249 1.30 12.23 -6.96
C ASP A 249 2.44 11.35 -6.46
N ILE A 250 2.11 10.17 -5.97
CA ILE A 250 3.07 9.15 -5.60
C ILE A 250 3.51 8.44 -6.88
N LEU A 251 4.76 8.66 -7.28
CA LEU A 251 5.36 8.06 -8.48
C LEU A 251 5.90 6.65 -8.21
N ALA A 252 6.35 6.41 -6.98
CA ALA A 252 6.71 5.08 -6.48
C ALA A 252 6.53 5.02 -4.97
N MET A 253 6.14 3.84 -4.49
CA MET A 253 6.06 3.52 -3.07
C MET A 253 6.45 2.05 -2.92
N ALA A 254 7.70 1.81 -2.53
CA ALA A 254 8.33 0.51 -2.56
C ALA A 254 8.79 0.09 -1.17
N ASP A 255 8.48 -1.14 -0.80
CA ASP A 255 8.87 -1.74 0.47
C ASP A 255 9.72 -3.00 0.26
N ALA A 256 10.53 -3.34 1.24
CA ALA A 256 11.22 -4.60 1.37
C ALA A 256 11.03 -5.15 2.80
N PRO A 257 10.79 -6.49 2.99
CA PRO A 257 10.69 -7.53 1.96
C PRO A 257 9.45 -7.37 1.05
N GLN A 258 9.49 -8.07 -0.10
CA GLN A 258 8.45 -8.08 -1.13
C GLN A 258 7.67 -9.40 -1.11
N PHE A 259 6.51 -9.44 -1.77
CA PHE A 259 5.71 -10.66 -1.98
C PHE A 259 5.11 -10.69 -3.39
N ASP A 260 4.81 -11.90 -3.89
CA ASP A 260 4.07 -12.08 -5.16
C ASP A 260 2.56 -12.23 -4.85
N PRO A 261 1.70 -11.28 -5.25
CA PRO A 261 0.28 -11.35 -4.98
C PRO A 261 -0.44 -12.49 -5.71
N ASN A 262 0.20 -13.09 -6.73
CA ASN A 262 -0.33 -14.30 -7.38
C ASN A 262 -0.13 -15.58 -6.54
N ASN A 263 0.83 -15.58 -5.59
CA ASN A 263 1.20 -16.77 -4.81
C ASN A 263 1.62 -16.41 -3.39
N ILE A 264 0.66 -15.96 -2.58
CA ILE A 264 0.91 -15.59 -1.18
C ILE A 264 1.00 -16.84 -0.31
N THR A 265 2.07 -16.92 0.48
CA THR A 265 2.31 -17.99 1.44
C THR A 265 2.34 -17.45 2.88
N ALA A 266 2.31 -18.33 3.87
CA ALA A 266 2.46 -17.92 5.28
C ALA A 266 3.79 -17.20 5.58
N ARG A 267 4.82 -17.43 4.76
CA ARG A 267 6.13 -16.74 4.87
C ARG A 267 6.07 -15.27 4.50
N ASP A 268 5.10 -14.88 3.68
CA ASP A 268 4.94 -13.52 3.18
C ASP A 268 4.23 -12.61 4.20
N THR A 269 3.67 -13.17 5.28
CA THR A 269 2.93 -12.41 6.30
C THR A 269 3.64 -11.13 6.78
N PRO A 270 4.96 -11.10 7.03
CA PRO A 270 5.67 -9.88 7.43
C PRO A 270 5.76 -8.81 6.32
N ALA A 271 5.66 -9.24 5.05
CA ALA A 271 5.71 -8.36 3.87
C ALA A 271 4.33 -7.81 3.48
N LEU A 272 3.24 -8.41 4.00
CA LEU A 272 1.88 -7.96 3.66
C LEU A 272 1.60 -6.58 4.26
N GLY A 273 0.89 -5.77 3.50
CA GLY A 273 0.59 -4.38 3.82
C GLY A 273 1.65 -3.42 3.25
N ASN A 274 1.55 -2.17 3.65
CA ASN A 274 2.44 -1.11 3.15
C ASN A 274 3.18 -0.45 4.31
N ARG A 275 4.51 -0.64 4.35
CA ARG A 275 5.36 -0.09 5.43
C ARG A 275 5.43 1.42 5.38
N SER A 276 5.47 2.01 4.17
CA SER A 276 5.57 3.46 3.98
C SER A 276 4.42 4.23 4.61
N THR A 277 3.23 3.63 4.69
CA THR A 277 2.02 4.24 5.26
C THR A 277 1.70 3.77 6.67
N ARG A 278 2.11 2.54 7.03
CA ARG A 278 1.73 1.89 8.29
C ARG A 278 2.78 2.06 9.38
N ASP A 279 4.05 1.80 9.05
CA ASP A 279 5.12 1.69 10.05
C ASP A 279 5.59 3.09 10.44
N ALA A 280 5.26 3.50 11.66
CA ALA A 280 5.70 4.78 12.20
C ALA A 280 7.02 4.60 12.96
N TYR A 281 7.97 5.49 12.71
CA TYR A 281 9.28 5.51 13.34
C TYR A 281 9.59 6.90 13.91
N GLU A 282 10.53 7.01 14.83
CA GLU A 282 11.04 8.32 15.27
C GLU A 282 11.89 8.92 14.14
N PRO A 283 11.49 10.08 13.55
CA PRO A 283 12.18 10.60 12.35
C PRO A 283 13.60 11.06 12.62
N GLY A 284 13.93 11.40 13.87
CA GLY A 284 15.23 11.93 14.21
C GLY A 284 15.54 13.21 13.43
N SER A 285 16.79 13.38 13.01
CA SER A 285 17.31 14.63 12.43
C SER A 285 16.60 15.09 11.15
N VAL A 286 15.84 14.24 10.44
CA VAL A 286 15.04 14.72 9.30
C VAL A 286 13.89 15.64 9.75
N ASN A 287 13.48 15.55 11.02
CA ASN A 287 12.47 16.44 11.61
C ASN A 287 12.98 17.88 11.84
N LYS A 288 14.29 18.09 11.90
CA LYS A 288 14.89 19.43 12.15
C LYS A 288 14.44 20.48 11.12
N VAL A 289 14.08 20.03 9.92
CA VAL A 289 13.51 20.89 8.86
C VAL A 289 12.28 21.65 9.34
N ILE A 290 11.43 21.04 10.17
CA ILE A 290 10.20 21.68 10.69
C ILE A 290 10.57 22.73 11.77
N THR A 291 11.52 22.42 12.64
CA THR A 291 12.02 23.36 13.66
C THR A 291 12.63 24.59 13.01
N MET A 292 13.48 24.39 12.00
CA MET A 292 14.07 25.48 11.22
C MET A 292 13.01 26.31 10.48
N ALA A 293 12.06 25.63 9.82
CA ALA A 293 10.95 26.28 9.12
C ALA A 293 10.14 27.17 10.06
N ALA A 294 9.80 26.66 11.25
CA ALA A 294 9.03 27.41 12.24
C ALA A 294 9.77 28.66 12.77
N ALA A 295 11.08 28.56 12.93
CA ALA A 295 11.91 29.69 13.39
C ALA A 295 12.13 30.74 12.29
N LEU A 296 12.39 30.30 11.06
CA LEU A 296 12.55 31.18 9.89
C LEU A 296 11.26 31.93 9.57
N ASP A 297 10.12 31.21 9.53
CA ASP A 297 8.83 31.79 9.13
C ASP A 297 8.32 32.84 10.13
N ARG A 298 8.74 32.74 11.39
CA ARG A 298 8.45 33.74 12.45
C ARG A 298 9.49 34.83 12.55
N GLY A 299 10.52 34.83 11.71
CA GLY A 299 11.62 35.81 11.75
C GLY A 299 12.48 35.73 13.00
N LEU A 300 12.50 34.60 13.71
CA LEU A 300 13.30 34.39 14.93
C LEU A 300 14.77 34.10 14.63
N ILE A 301 15.05 33.64 13.43
CA ILE A 301 16.38 33.40 12.88
C ILE A 301 16.42 33.74 11.39
N THR A 302 17.65 33.91 10.87
CA THR A 302 18.00 33.87 9.45
C THR A 302 18.95 32.71 9.20
N SER A 303 19.28 32.38 7.95
CA SER A 303 20.30 31.37 7.61
C SER A 303 21.67 31.69 8.23
N GLU A 304 21.98 32.97 8.42
CA GLU A 304 23.27 33.47 8.91
C GLU A 304 23.27 33.76 10.43
N THR A 305 22.15 33.51 11.13
CA THR A 305 22.07 33.74 12.58
C THR A 305 23.20 32.98 13.30
N PRO A 306 24.10 33.69 14.04
CA PRO A 306 25.22 33.05 14.73
C PRO A 306 24.72 32.24 15.92
N MET A 307 25.33 31.06 16.09
CA MET A 307 25.04 30.10 17.16
C MET A 307 26.37 29.62 17.76
N THR A 308 26.46 29.61 19.09
CA THR A 308 27.59 28.99 19.81
C THR A 308 27.15 27.63 20.31
N ILE A 309 27.75 26.57 19.82
CA ILE A 309 27.38 25.18 20.10
C ILE A 309 28.37 24.59 21.10
N PRO A 310 28.01 24.46 22.40
CA PRO A 310 28.86 23.80 23.39
C PRO A 310 28.90 22.29 23.16
N PRO A 311 29.83 21.53 23.76
CA PRO A 311 29.94 20.09 23.60
C PRO A 311 28.71 19.31 24.13
N PHE A 312 27.95 19.91 25.02
CA PHE A 312 26.66 19.38 25.50
C PHE A 312 25.82 20.49 26.15
N ILE A 313 24.50 20.22 26.23
CA ILE A 313 23.57 21.01 27.05
C ILE A 313 22.73 20.07 27.92
N THR A 314 22.11 20.59 28.98
CA THR A 314 21.20 19.80 29.82
C THR A 314 19.80 20.42 29.79
N ARG A 315 18.79 19.64 29.48
CA ARG A 315 17.38 20.04 29.47
C ARG A 315 16.50 18.98 30.14
N GLY A 316 15.70 19.42 31.11
CA GLY A 316 14.86 18.51 31.88
C GLY A 316 15.62 17.36 32.54
N GLY A 317 16.86 17.60 32.99
CA GLY A 317 17.72 16.60 33.60
C GLY A 317 18.41 15.63 32.63
N VAL A 318 18.16 15.75 31.33
CA VAL A 318 18.78 14.91 30.29
C VAL A 318 19.92 15.67 29.61
N ARG A 319 21.08 15.03 29.49
CA ARG A 319 22.22 15.51 28.72
C ARG A 319 21.95 15.28 27.23
N ILE A 320 22.09 16.34 26.44
CA ILE A 320 21.94 16.36 25.00
C ILE A 320 23.28 16.68 24.37
N GLU A 321 23.68 15.86 23.41
CA GLU A 321 24.93 15.95 22.67
C GLU A 321 24.65 15.84 21.17
N ASP A 322 25.59 16.32 20.36
CA ASP A 322 25.59 16.06 18.93
C ASP A 322 26.09 14.66 18.63
N SER A 323 25.93 14.20 17.38
CA SER A 323 26.24 12.80 16.99
C SER A 323 27.73 12.50 17.10
N GLU A 324 28.58 13.51 16.89
CA GLU A 324 30.02 13.42 16.99
C GLU A 324 30.51 14.33 18.12
N PRO A 325 31.43 13.87 18.97
CA PRO A 325 32.01 14.70 20.00
C PRO A 325 32.80 15.89 19.41
N HIS A 326 32.55 17.08 19.91
CA HIS A 326 33.25 18.32 19.50
C HIS A 326 33.51 19.25 20.67
N GLY A 327 34.35 20.25 20.48
CA GLY A 327 34.55 21.36 21.42
C GLY A 327 33.40 22.37 21.31
N VAL A 328 33.71 23.64 21.67
CA VAL A 328 32.79 24.74 21.34
C VAL A 328 32.95 25.06 19.85
N GLU A 329 31.84 25.10 19.12
CA GLU A 329 31.80 25.48 17.70
C GLU A 329 30.99 26.78 17.54
N HIS A 330 31.37 27.60 16.57
CA HIS A 330 30.62 28.80 16.19
C HIS A 330 30.03 28.60 14.78
N LEU A 331 28.75 28.28 14.73
CA LEU A 331 28.04 27.98 13.49
C LEU A 331 27.04 29.06 13.14
N THR A 332 26.66 29.13 11.87
CA THR A 332 25.41 29.80 11.48
C THR A 332 24.22 28.85 11.67
N ALA A 333 22.99 29.34 11.63
CA ALA A 333 21.81 28.48 11.63
C ALA A 333 21.83 27.52 10.42
N ALA A 334 22.39 27.93 9.28
CA ALA A 334 22.64 27.03 8.15
C ALA A 334 23.65 25.95 8.50
N GLY A 335 24.73 26.28 9.21
CA GLY A 335 25.71 25.32 9.71
C GLY A 335 25.10 24.30 10.69
N VAL A 336 24.23 24.76 11.60
CA VAL A 336 23.49 23.88 12.52
C VAL A 336 22.70 22.83 11.75
N LEU A 337 22.02 23.21 10.67
CA LEU A 337 21.25 22.25 9.84
C LEU A 337 22.18 21.35 9.03
N ALA A 338 23.21 21.91 8.40
CA ALA A 338 24.16 21.18 7.55
C ALA A 338 24.93 20.11 8.32
N ARG A 339 25.45 20.44 9.51
CA ARG A 339 26.15 19.50 10.41
C ARG A 339 25.21 18.68 11.28
N SER A 340 23.91 18.96 11.20
CA SER A 340 22.90 18.23 11.97
C SER A 340 23.04 18.37 13.49
N SER A 341 23.42 19.54 14.01
CA SER A 341 23.54 19.77 15.46
C SER A 341 22.20 19.62 16.18
N ASN A 342 22.14 18.73 17.17
CA ASN A 342 20.98 18.58 18.06
C ASN A 342 20.90 19.80 18.99
N ILE A 343 22.06 20.22 19.52
CA ILE A 343 22.19 21.33 20.47
C ILE A 343 21.66 22.61 19.84
N GLY A 344 22.18 22.98 18.66
CA GLY A 344 21.72 24.18 17.96
C GLY A 344 20.24 24.13 17.62
N THR A 345 19.73 22.95 17.26
CA THR A 345 18.30 22.76 16.97
C THR A 345 17.44 22.96 18.22
N VAL A 346 17.87 22.47 19.40
CA VAL A 346 17.16 22.70 20.66
C VAL A 346 17.10 24.18 20.98
N GLU A 347 18.23 24.92 20.88
CA GLU A 347 18.28 26.36 21.15
C GLU A 347 17.37 27.16 20.18
N ILE A 348 17.30 26.75 18.91
CA ILE A 348 16.39 27.36 17.94
C ILE A 348 14.93 27.03 18.32
N SER A 349 14.64 25.80 18.74
CA SER A 349 13.30 25.43 19.16
C SER A 349 12.81 26.15 20.40
N GLU A 350 13.72 26.50 21.31
CA GLU A 350 13.43 27.31 22.50
C GLU A 350 12.97 28.72 22.14
N ARG A 351 13.52 29.31 21.05
CA ARG A 351 13.03 30.59 20.50
C ARG A 351 11.63 30.47 19.92
N VAL A 352 11.28 29.33 19.32
CA VAL A 352 9.93 29.03 18.77
C VAL A 352 8.93 28.81 19.89
N GLY A 353 9.36 28.18 20.98
CA GLY A 353 8.54 27.76 22.11
C GLY A 353 7.72 26.48 21.84
N ARG A 354 7.35 25.79 22.92
CA ARG A 354 6.68 24.46 22.87
C ARG A 354 5.39 24.46 22.04
N ILE A 355 4.51 25.44 22.29
CA ILE A 355 3.23 25.57 21.56
C ILE A 355 3.48 25.88 20.09
N GLY A 356 4.43 26.75 19.80
CA GLY A 356 4.78 27.10 18.44
C GLY A 356 5.38 25.94 17.64
N LEU A 357 6.17 25.09 18.28
CA LEU A 357 6.74 23.90 17.67
C LEU A 357 5.63 22.86 17.40
N GLU A 358 4.72 22.60 18.36
CA GLU A 358 3.57 21.70 18.13
C GLU A 358 2.70 22.17 16.95
N GLN A 359 2.39 23.46 16.91
CA GLN A 359 1.61 24.04 15.81
C GLN A 359 2.29 23.81 14.46
N ALA A 360 3.60 24.02 14.38
CA ALA A 360 4.37 23.77 13.17
C ALA A 360 4.33 22.29 12.76
N LEU A 361 4.62 21.36 13.69
CA LEU A 361 4.55 19.93 13.44
C LEU A 361 3.19 19.50 12.89
N ARG A 362 2.09 19.97 13.49
CA ARG A 362 0.73 19.68 13.03
C ARG A 362 0.42 20.33 11.66
N SER A 363 0.86 21.54 11.42
CA SER A 363 0.66 22.22 10.12
C SER A 363 1.36 21.49 8.99
N PHE A 364 2.51 20.87 9.25
CA PHE A 364 3.19 19.98 8.32
C PHE A 364 2.51 18.61 8.17
N GLY A 365 1.46 18.31 8.96
CA GLY A 365 0.64 17.10 8.84
C GLY A 365 1.01 15.98 9.81
N LEU A 366 1.95 16.19 10.74
CA LEU A 366 2.34 15.15 11.70
C LEU A 366 1.28 14.97 12.79
N GLY A 367 1.15 13.74 13.29
CA GLY A 367 0.12 13.36 14.27
C GLY A 367 -1.28 13.17 13.67
N ALA A 368 -1.41 13.12 12.34
CA ALA A 368 -2.66 12.84 11.62
C ALA A 368 -2.34 12.02 10.36
N ARG A 369 -3.33 11.27 9.86
CA ARG A 369 -3.21 10.59 8.56
C ARG A 369 -3.01 11.59 7.43
N THR A 370 -2.32 11.19 6.37
CA THR A 370 -1.97 12.10 5.25
C THR A 370 -3.18 12.49 4.40
N GLY A 371 -4.25 11.72 4.45
CA GLY A 371 -5.43 11.87 3.59
C GLY A 371 -5.38 10.99 2.34
N LEU A 372 -4.37 10.14 2.20
CA LEU A 372 -4.29 9.16 1.12
C LEU A 372 -5.43 8.13 1.19
N ASN A 373 -6.01 7.92 2.40
CA ASN A 373 -7.05 6.92 2.67
C ASN A 373 -6.63 5.48 2.31
N PHE A 374 -5.36 5.16 2.55
CA PHE A 374 -4.83 3.83 2.29
C PHE A 374 -5.11 2.89 3.47
N PRO A 375 -5.41 1.58 3.23
CA PRO A 375 -5.68 0.62 4.30
C PRO A 375 -4.50 0.49 5.28
N GLY A 376 -4.78 0.60 6.57
CA GLY A 376 -3.76 0.49 7.61
C GLY A 376 -2.88 1.74 7.78
N GLU A 377 -3.21 2.86 7.14
CA GLU A 377 -2.45 4.10 7.30
C GLU A 377 -2.37 4.55 8.76
N GLY A 378 -1.14 4.71 9.25
CA GLY A 378 -0.83 5.22 10.58
C GLY A 378 -0.88 6.75 10.66
N ALA A 379 -1.30 7.28 11.80
CA ALA A 379 -1.26 8.72 12.08
C ALA A 379 0.08 9.18 12.66
N GLY A 380 0.96 8.23 13.03
CA GLY A 380 2.10 8.54 13.89
C GLY A 380 1.68 8.92 15.30
N LEU A 381 2.65 9.35 16.10
CA LEU A 381 2.44 9.81 17.46
C LEU A 381 2.99 11.24 17.62
N LEU A 382 2.13 12.18 17.96
CA LEU A 382 2.52 13.53 18.33
C LEU A 382 1.75 13.94 19.58
N PRO A 383 2.35 13.86 20.79
CA PRO A 383 1.72 14.31 22.02
C PRO A 383 1.38 15.81 21.97
N ALA A 384 0.41 16.26 22.76
CA ALA A 384 0.14 17.68 22.88
C ALA A 384 1.25 18.39 23.68
N ALA A 385 1.61 19.61 23.30
CA ALA A 385 2.71 20.36 23.93
C ALA A 385 2.56 20.55 25.44
N ARG A 386 1.33 20.61 25.95
CA ARG A 386 1.03 20.69 27.39
C ARG A 386 1.50 19.46 28.16
N ASP A 387 1.58 18.30 27.48
CA ASP A 387 1.91 17.01 28.08
C ASP A 387 3.39 16.67 27.94
N TRP A 388 4.19 17.52 27.24
CA TRP A 388 5.62 17.28 27.05
C TRP A 388 6.37 17.47 28.37
N SER A 389 7.20 16.50 28.73
CA SER A 389 8.17 16.65 29.81
C SER A 389 9.22 17.73 29.46
N GLY A 390 10.03 18.13 30.44
CA GLY A 390 11.12 19.10 30.19
C GLY A 390 12.12 18.62 29.13
N SER A 391 12.50 17.35 29.15
CA SER A 391 13.39 16.75 28.16
C SER A 391 12.69 16.50 26.82
N GLN A 392 11.43 16.09 26.82
CA GLN A 392 10.68 15.81 25.60
C GLN A 392 10.46 17.06 24.74
N ALA A 393 10.30 18.23 25.34
CA ALA A 393 10.26 19.50 24.60
C ALA A 393 11.52 19.73 23.75
N ALA A 394 12.69 19.33 24.28
CA ALA A 394 13.94 19.41 23.55
C ALA A 394 14.06 18.30 22.50
N THR A 395 13.75 17.04 22.86
CA THR A 395 13.97 15.89 21.95
C THR A 395 13.03 15.89 20.75
N ILE A 396 11.80 16.36 20.88
CA ILE A 396 10.85 16.53 19.76
C ILE A 396 11.38 17.49 18.70
N SER A 397 12.16 18.52 19.08
CA SER A 397 12.71 19.48 18.12
C SER A 397 13.61 18.83 17.07
N TYR A 398 14.27 17.72 17.40
CA TYR A 398 15.10 16.93 16.50
C TYR A 398 14.53 15.52 16.23
N GLY A 399 13.21 15.33 16.48
CA GLY A 399 12.45 14.17 16.01
C GLY A 399 12.53 12.91 16.87
N GLN A 400 12.77 13.04 18.18
CA GLN A 400 12.67 11.96 19.16
C GLN A 400 11.52 12.23 20.16
N GLY A 401 10.88 11.14 20.65
CA GLY A 401 9.69 11.25 21.51
C GLY A 401 8.40 11.55 20.75
N MET A 402 8.42 11.38 19.43
CA MET A 402 7.31 11.41 18.50
C MET A 402 7.53 10.36 17.41
N SER A 403 6.50 10.00 16.65
CA SER A 403 6.69 9.13 15.50
C SER A 403 5.90 9.59 14.28
N ALA A 404 6.42 9.28 13.09
CA ALA A 404 5.82 9.57 11.81
C ALA A 404 6.04 8.39 10.85
N THR A 405 5.15 8.24 9.85
CA THR A 405 5.36 7.30 8.75
C THR A 405 6.28 7.91 7.68
N ALA A 406 6.87 7.06 6.84
CA ALA A 406 7.68 7.53 5.72
C ALA A 406 6.86 8.46 4.80
N LEU A 407 5.62 8.13 4.49
CA LEU A 407 4.78 9.00 3.67
C LEU A 407 4.51 10.38 4.31
N GLN A 408 4.36 10.44 5.63
CA GLN A 408 4.22 11.73 6.32
C GLN A 408 5.50 12.57 6.17
N MET A 409 6.68 11.97 6.35
CA MET A 409 7.94 12.69 6.22
C MET A 409 8.21 13.10 4.77
N ALA A 410 7.92 12.24 3.78
CA ALA A 410 7.97 12.62 2.36
C ALA A 410 7.07 13.84 2.07
N SER A 411 5.86 13.89 2.65
CA SER A 411 4.93 15.03 2.52
C SER A 411 5.48 16.31 3.17
N VAL A 412 6.23 16.21 4.27
CA VAL A 412 6.93 17.35 4.89
C VAL A 412 7.92 17.97 3.91
N TYR A 413 8.79 17.18 3.30
CA TYR A 413 9.77 17.66 2.34
C TYR A 413 9.12 18.12 1.03
N ALA A 414 8.06 17.46 0.58
CA ALA A 414 7.24 17.93 -0.54
C ALA A 414 6.65 19.31 -0.28
N THR A 415 6.24 19.60 0.95
CA THR A 415 5.75 20.94 1.35
C THR A 415 6.82 22.01 1.16
N ILE A 416 8.05 21.76 1.57
CA ILE A 416 9.16 22.70 1.37
C ILE A 416 9.49 22.84 -0.11
N ALA A 417 9.62 21.71 -0.83
CA ALA A 417 9.87 21.65 -2.27
C ALA A 417 8.80 22.39 -3.09
N ASN A 418 7.56 22.41 -2.59
CA ASN A 418 6.42 23.12 -3.21
C ASN A 418 6.24 24.55 -2.69
N GLY A 419 7.32 25.22 -2.35
CA GLY A 419 7.29 26.63 -1.90
C GLY A 419 6.46 26.87 -0.65
N GLY A 420 6.40 25.90 0.27
CA GLY A 420 5.69 25.97 1.54
C GLY A 420 4.20 25.61 1.47
N VAL A 421 3.74 25.02 0.39
CA VAL A 421 2.35 24.57 0.20
C VAL A 421 2.28 23.05 0.31
N ARG A 422 1.58 22.56 1.34
CA ARG A 422 1.29 21.13 1.51
C ARG A 422 0.17 20.69 0.58
N VAL A 423 0.40 19.64 -0.16
CA VAL A 423 -0.59 18.95 -1.00
C VAL A 423 -0.88 17.55 -0.43
N THR A 424 -2.11 17.07 -0.62
CA THR A 424 -2.49 15.72 -0.18
C THR A 424 -1.83 14.69 -1.10
N PRO A 425 -1.15 13.66 -0.57
CA PRO A 425 -0.64 12.56 -1.38
C PRO A 425 -1.75 11.85 -2.14
N ARG A 426 -1.48 11.39 -3.37
CA ARG A 426 -2.44 10.76 -4.27
C ARG A 426 -1.83 9.55 -4.95
N LEU A 427 -2.58 8.42 -4.98
CA LEU A 427 -2.22 7.19 -5.70
C LEU A 427 -3.14 6.92 -6.90
N VAL A 428 -4.41 7.31 -6.83
CA VAL A 428 -5.38 7.10 -7.91
C VAL A 428 -5.61 8.40 -8.65
N ASP A 429 -5.20 8.42 -9.91
CA ASP A 429 -5.37 9.58 -10.80
C ASP A 429 -6.77 9.63 -11.42
N ALA A 430 -7.28 8.48 -11.89
CA ALA A 430 -8.59 8.41 -12.51
C ALA A 430 -9.25 7.06 -12.31
N ILE A 431 -10.59 7.09 -12.39
CA ILE A 431 -11.46 5.91 -12.37
C ILE A 431 -12.21 5.87 -13.70
N THR A 432 -12.10 4.74 -14.42
CA THR A 432 -12.84 4.50 -15.67
C THR A 432 -14.01 3.60 -15.40
N GLY A 433 -15.24 4.08 -15.60
CA GLY A 433 -16.46 3.32 -15.43
C GLY A 433 -16.65 2.21 -16.47
N PRO A 434 -17.60 1.28 -16.25
CA PRO A 434 -17.94 0.23 -17.20
C PRO A 434 -18.48 0.76 -18.54
N ASP A 435 -18.95 2.00 -18.56
CA ASP A 435 -19.39 2.77 -19.73
C ASP A 435 -18.24 3.44 -20.49
N GLY A 436 -16.99 3.25 -20.04
CA GLY A 436 -15.79 3.88 -20.60
C GLY A 436 -15.59 5.35 -20.18
N VAL A 437 -16.47 5.90 -19.36
CA VAL A 437 -16.33 7.28 -18.88
C VAL A 437 -15.20 7.39 -17.86
N VAL A 438 -14.23 8.26 -18.15
CA VAL A 438 -13.09 8.53 -17.27
C VAL A 438 -13.43 9.67 -16.32
N LYS A 439 -13.35 9.42 -15.03
CA LYS A 439 -13.49 10.42 -13.96
C LYS A 439 -12.14 10.64 -13.32
N VAL A 440 -11.55 11.82 -13.53
CA VAL A 440 -10.30 12.22 -12.85
C VAL A 440 -10.58 12.43 -11.36
N THR A 441 -9.73 11.89 -10.50
CA THR A 441 -9.84 12.06 -9.06
C THR A 441 -9.54 13.51 -8.68
N PRO A 442 -10.45 14.23 -8.01
CA PRO A 442 -10.20 15.61 -7.61
C PRO A 442 -9.00 15.71 -6.66
N GLN A 443 -8.15 16.71 -6.90
CA GLN A 443 -7.07 17.06 -5.98
C GLN A 443 -7.58 18.14 -5.03
N PRO A 444 -7.56 17.93 -3.71
CA PRO A 444 -7.89 18.98 -2.75
C PRO A 444 -6.93 20.18 -2.90
N PRO A 445 -7.39 21.41 -2.65
CA PRO A 445 -6.53 22.57 -2.71
C PRO A 445 -5.37 22.46 -1.70
N GLY A 446 -4.19 22.86 -2.11
CA GLY A 446 -3.01 22.85 -1.24
C GLY A 446 -3.16 23.84 -0.08
N GLN A 447 -2.60 23.50 1.07
CA GLN A 447 -2.59 24.32 2.26
C GLN A 447 -1.21 24.97 2.45
N ARG A 448 -1.17 26.30 2.54
CA ARG A 448 0.07 27.02 2.89
C ARG A 448 0.46 26.74 4.35
N VAL A 449 1.67 26.25 4.54
CA VAL A 449 2.23 25.91 5.85
C VAL A 449 3.25 26.94 6.28
N VAL A 450 4.12 27.35 5.36
CA VAL A 450 5.11 28.42 5.55
C VAL A 450 5.15 29.32 4.32
N SER A 451 5.75 30.50 4.44
CA SER A 451 5.92 31.44 3.33
C SER A 451 6.83 30.85 2.24
N ALA A 452 6.67 31.32 1.00
CA ALA A 452 7.54 30.93 -0.12
C ALA A 452 9.01 31.34 0.16
N GLN A 453 9.21 32.47 0.83
CA GLN A 453 10.55 32.94 1.24
C GLN A 453 11.19 31.99 2.24
N THR A 454 10.45 31.54 3.24
CA THR A 454 10.94 30.55 4.22
C THR A 454 11.31 29.23 3.53
N ALA A 455 10.46 28.73 2.64
CA ALA A 455 10.73 27.52 1.88
C ALA A 455 11.99 27.64 1.02
N ALA A 456 12.15 28.77 0.32
CA ALA A 456 13.34 29.04 -0.50
C ALA A 456 14.63 29.12 0.35
N THR A 457 14.58 29.83 1.48
CA THR A 457 15.72 29.91 2.42
C THR A 457 16.08 28.53 2.95
N LEU A 458 15.09 27.75 3.38
CA LEU A 458 15.31 26.42 3.91
C LEU A 458 15.85 25.45 2.84
N THR A 459 15.36 25.54 1.60
CA THR A 459 15.92 24.79 0.46
C THR A 459 17.40 25.04 0.31
N ARG A 460 17.83 26.31 0.36
CA ARG A 460 19.24 26.69 0.31
C ARG A 460 20.06 26.10 1.46
N MET A 461 19.51 26.10 2.68
CA MET A 461 20.17 25.48 3.84
C MET A 461 20.28 23.96 3.69
N LEU A 462 19.28 23.31 3.12
CA LEU A 462 19.26 21.87 2.88
C LEU A 462 20.23 21.43 1.77
N GLU A 463 20.57 22.30 0.82
CA GLU A 463 21.60 21.99 -0.19
C GLU A 463 22.97 21.76 0.47
N ALA A 464 23.30 22.50 1.52
CA ALA A 464 24.57 22.36 2.24
C ALA A 464 24.75 20.97 2.87
N VAL A 465 23.66 20.25 3.16
CA VAL A 465 23.69 18.90 3.74
C VAL A 465 24.27 17.87 2.76
N ALA A 466 24.01 18.03 1.46
CA ALA A 466 24.44 17.11 0.40
C ALA A 466 25.86 17.45 -0.15
N THR A 467 26.59 18.31 0.55
CA THR A 467 27.97 18.67 0.21
C THR A 467 28.99 17.96 1.10
N ASN A 468 30.27 18.12 0.80
CA ASN A 468 31.36 17.60 1.64
C ASN A 468 31.46 18.28 3.03
N GLU A 469 30.82 19.42 3.21
CA GLU A 469 30.73 20.12 4.50
C GLU A 469 29.50 19.70 5.32
N GLY A 470 28.59 18.92 4.70
CA GLY A 470 27.39 18.38 5.31
C GLY A 470 27.49 16.90 5.66
N THR A 471 26.36 16.33 6.07
CA THR A 471 26.27 14.94 6.55
C THR A 471 26.02 13.90 5.46
N ALA A 472 25.80 14.28 4.18
CA ALA A 472 25.42 13.36 3.12
C ALA A 472 26.05 13.67 1.76
N PRO A 473 27.37 13.69 1.60
CA PRO A 473 27.98 13.88 0.29
C PRO A 473 27.59 12.77 -0.72
N LEU A 474 27.25 11.57 -0.24
CA LEU A 474 26.82 10.44 -1.08
C LEU A 474 25.39 10.59 -1.63
N ALA A 475 24.65 11.64 -1.24
CA ALA A 475 23.35 11.98 -1.83
C ALA A 475 23.48 12.84 -3.09
N GLU A 476 24.68 13.28 -3.46
CA GLU A 476 24.91 14.12 -4.63
C GLU A 476 24.43 13.41 -5.91
N VAL A 477 23.61 14.11 -6.70
CA VAL A 477 23.14 13.63 -8.01
C VAL A 477 23.86 14.43 -9.09
N PRO A 478 24.71 13.79 -9.92
CA PRO A 478 25.50 14.51 -10.92
C PRO A 478 24.63 15.36 -11.85
N GLY A 479 24.98 16.63 -11.98
CA GLY A 479 24.26 17.59 -12.81
C GLY A 479 23.04 18.25 -12.15
N TYR A 480 22.64 17.84 -10.95
CA TYR A 480 21.50 18.42 -10.25
C TYR A 480 21.89 18.96 -8.88
N ARG A 481 21.18 19.99 -8.45
CA ARG A 481 21.25 20.50 -7.08
C ARG A 481 20.29 19.71 -6.23
N VAL A 482 20.79 19.13 -5.15
CA VAL A 482 20.02 18.32 -4.19
C VAL A 482 19.84 19.08 -2.89
N ALA A 483 18.62 19.19 -2.41
CA ALA A 483 18.31 19.66 -1.06
C ALA A 483 17.76 18.48 -0.26
N GLY A 484 18.37 18.17 0.90
CA GLY A 484 17.97 17.00 1.67
C GLY A 484 18.50 16.97 3.08
N LYS A 485 18.18 15.92 3.84
CA LYS A 485 18.61 15.73 5.21
C LYS A 485 18.76 14.26 5.57
N THR A 486 19.79 13.96 6.35
CA THR A 486 20.00 12.65 6.98
C THR A 486 19.18 12.48 8.25
N GLY A 487 18.71 11.25 8.50
CA GLY A 487 18.24 10.78 9.79
C GLY A 487 19.05 9.58 10.26
N THR A 488 19.26 9.50 11.57
CA THR A 488 19.89 8.36 12.24
C THR A 488 19.22 8.24 13.60
N ALA A 489 17.97 7.79 13.61
CA ALA A 489 17.20 7.69 14.83
C ALA A 489 17.46 6.35 15.51
N LYS A 490 17.41 6.35 16.86
CA LYS A 490 17.39 5.11 17.63
C LYS A 490 16.03 4.44 17.44
N ARG A 491 16.02 3.11 17.33
CA ARG A 491 14.81 2.32 17.17
C ARG A 491 14.21 1.99 18.54
N PRO A 492 12.98 2.42 18.85
CA PRO A 492 12.32 2.03 20.09
C PRO A 492 12.13 0.50 20.15
N ASP A 493 12.38 -0.10 21.32
CA ASP A 493 12.10 -1.52 21.58
C ASP A 493 10.75 -1.66 22.31
N PRO A 494 9.67 -2.10 21.63
CA PRO A 494 8.36 -2.22 22.26
C PRO A 494 8.25 -3.43 23.22
N VAL A 495 9.19 -4.37 23.16
CA VAL A 495 9.15 -5.60 23.96
C VAL A 495 9.87 -5.41 25.30
N HIS A 496 11.09 -4.84 25.28
CA HIS A 496 11.94 -4.71 26.47
C HIS A 496 11.96 -3.28 26.99
N GLY A 497 11.37 -2.32 26.26
CA GLY A 497 11.49 -0.89 26.55
C GLY A 497 12.85 -0.31 26.16
N GLY A 498 12.96 1.03 26.10
CA GLY A 498 14.17 1.70 25.68
C GLY A 498 14.39 1.66 24.16
N TYR A 499 15.65 1.51 23.74
CA TYR A 499 16.03 1.56 22.33
C TYR A 499 16.94 0.39 21.98
N GLN A 500 16.71 -0.25 20.82
CA GLN A 500 17.56 -1.29 20.27
C GLN A 500 17.70 -1.15 18.76
N GLY A 501 18.91 -0.86 18.27
CA GLY A 501 19.19 -0.63 16.85
C GLY A 501 18.88 0.79 16.41
N TYR A 502 18.86 0.99 15.08
CA TYR A 502 18.72 2.29 14.45
C TYR A 502 17.74 2.23 13.28
N VAL A 503 17.17 3.40 12.94
CA VAL A 503 16.40 3.65 11.73
C VAL A 503 17.10 4.76 10.95
N PRO A 504 18.12 4.43 10.13
CA PRO A 504 18.74 5.40 9.23
C PRO A 504 17.80 5.78 8.10
N SER A 505 17.80 7.07 7.75
CA SER A 505 17.00 7.62 6.67
C SER A 505 17.72 8.72 5.90
N PHE A 506 17.26 8.98 4.69
CA PHE A 506 17.59 10.18 3.94
C PHE A 506 16.35 10.63 3.16
N ILE A 507 16.04 11.92 3.27
CA ILE A 507 14.96 12.54 2.51
C ILE A 507 15.51 13.76 1.79
N GLY A 508 15.16 13.92 0.53
CA GLY A 508 15.55 15.08 -0.24
C GLY A 508 14.71 15.26 -1.50
N PHE A 509 14.97 16.36 -2.19
CA PHE A 509 14.33 16.69 -3.45
C PHE A 509 15.32 17.32 -4.44
N ALA A 510 14.99 17.16 -5.70
CA ALA A 510 15.78 17.71 -6.80
C ALA A 510 14.89 18.04 -8.01
N PRO A 511 15.33 18.99 -8.88
CA PRO A 511 16.36 19.99 -8.65
C PRO A 511 15.99 20.94 -7.51
N ALA A 512 16.94 21.46 -6.74
CA ALA A 512 16.63 22.36 -5.62
C ALA A 512 16.07 23.73 -6.06
N ASP A 513 16.36 24.18 -7.27
CA ASP A 513 15.87 25.45 -7.86
C ASP A 513 14.48 25.33 -8.49
N ASP A 514 14.10 24.15 -8.98
CA ASP A 514 12.77 23.86 -9.54
C ASP A 514 12.33 22.43 -9.16
N PRO A 515 11.94 22.18 -7.88
CA PRO A 515 11.71 20.84 -7.38
C PRO A 515 10.65 20.08 -8.17
N ARG A 516 11.02 18.87 -8.62
CA ARG A 516 10.18 17.99 -9.43
C ARG A 516 9.97 16.64 -8.78
N VAL A 517 10.91 16.21 -7.96
CA VAL A 517 10.89 14.88 -7.32
C VAL A 517 11.36 15.00 -5.88
N VAL A 518 10.60 14.42 -4.97
CA VAL A 518 10.99 14.13 -3.58
C VAL A 518 11.22 12.64 -3.47
N VAL A 519 12.31 12.25 -2.82
CA VAL A 519 12.61 10.85 -2.51
C VAL A 519 12.89 10.72 -1.03
N GLU A 520 12.27 9.74 -0.40
CA GLU A 520 12.56 9.31 0.97
C GLU A 520 13.00 7.86 0.98
N ILE A 521 14.08 7.60 1.70
CA ILE A 521 14.62 6.26 1.95
C ILE A 521 14.69 6.05 3.45
N VAL A 522 14.13 4.94 3.93
CA VAL A 522 14.20 4.51 5.33
C VAL A 522 14.63 3.05 5.37
N LEU A 523 15.61 2.72 6.23
CA LEU A 523 15.99 1.35 6.53
C LEU A 523 15.68 1.05 7.99
N ASP A 524 15.10 -0.13 8.26
CA ASP A 524 14.74 -0.58 9.59
C ASP A 524 15.82 -1.52 10.14
N ASN A 525 16.49 -1.09 11.20
CA ASN A 525 17.43 -1.89 11.97
C ASN A 525 18.53 -2.58 11.13
N PRO A 526 19.30 -1.87 10.30
CA PRO A 526 20.41 -2.48 9.58
C PRO A 526 21.49 -2.97 10.56
N LYS A 527 22.11 -4.12 10.22
CA LYS A 527 23.18 -4.71 11.02
C LYS A 527 24.56 -4.26 10.54
N LYS A 528 24.66 -3.78 9.29
CA LYS A 528 25.87 -3.27 8.66
C LYS A 528 25.70 -1.81 8.30
N GLY A 529 26.31 -0.92 9.08
CA GLY A 529 26.16 0.52 8.95
C GLY A 529 24.83 1.03 9.55
N TYR A 530 24.86 2.22 10.13
CA TYR A 530 23.68 2.81 10.77
C TYR A 530 23.51 4.31 10.52
N PHE A 531 24.50 4.96 9.88
CA PHE A 531 24.38 6.38 9.53
C PHE A 531 23.59 6.56 8.24
N GLY A 532 22.54 7.41 8.27
CA GLY A 532 21.71 7.70 7.12
C GLY A 532 22.50 8.19 5.90
N GLY A 533 23.53 9.01 6.12
CA GLY A 533 24.44 9.47 5.06
C GLY A 533 25.26 8.36 4.39
N GLN A 534 25.44 7.22 5.03
CA GLN A 534 26.22 6.09 4.51
C GLN A 534 25.34 5.01 3.87
N VAL A 535 24.18 4.68 4.47
CA VAL A 535 23.36 3.55 4.01
C VAL A 535 22.09 3.97 3.26
N ALA A 536 21.51 5.16 3.55
CA ALA A 536 20.30 5.64 2.87
C ALA A 536 20.61 6.64 1.74
N ALA A 537 21.61 7.52 1.90
CA ALA A 537 21.96 8.52 0.89
C ALA A 537 22.39 7.92 -0.47
N PRO A 538 23.16 6.83 -0.57
CA PRO A 538 23.46 6.20 -1.86
C PRO A 538 22.23 5.62 -2.56
N VAL A 539 21.27 5.10 -1.78
CA VAL A 539 19.99 4.59 -2.32
C VAL A 539 19.16 5.74 -2.86
N PHE A 540 19.09 6.85 -2.11
CA PHE A 540 18.46 8.09 -2.55
C PHE A 540 19.07 8.56 -3.88
N GLN A 541 20.39 8.66 -3.97
CA GLN A 541 21.11 9.09 -5.17
C GLN A 541 20.72 8.24 -6.39
N ARG A 542 20.70 6.91 -6.25
CA ARG A 542 20.30 5.96 -7.30
C ARG A 542 18.87 6.20 -7.76
N VAL A 543 17.92 6.27 -6.82
CA VAL A 543 16.49 6.45 -7.11
C VAL A 543 16.22 7.83 -7.69
N MET A 544 16.79 8.88 -7.13
CA MET A 544 16.63 10.26 -7.60
C MET A 544 17.18 10.45 -9.01
N SER A 545 18.39 9.98 -9.29
CA SER A 545 19.00 10.04 -10.63
C SER A 545 18.13 9.37 -11.68
N PHE A 546 17.62 8.18 -11.36
CA PHE A 546 16.74 7.43 -12.27
C PHE A 546 15.42 8.15 -12.49
N ALA A 547 14.78 8.66 -11.43
CA ALA A 547 13.50 9.36 -11.51
C ALA A 547 13.61 10.65 -12.36
N LEU A 548 14.65 11.46 -12.12
CA LEU A 548 14.88 12.69 -12.91
C LEU A 548 15.10 12.39 -14.39
N THR A 549 15.84 11.33 -14.71
CA THR A 549 16.09 10.89 -16.09
C THR A 549 14.79 10.39 -16.75
N THR A 550 14.04 9.53 -16.07
CA THR A 550 12.78 8.97 -16.58
C THR A 550 11.73 10.06 -16.83
N LEU A 551 11.68 11.07 -15.96
CA LEU A 551 10.76 12.20 -16.11
C LEU A 551 11.27 13.29 -17.08
N GLY A 552 12.46 13.14 -17.66
CA GLY A 552 13.04 14.11 -18.57
C GLY A 552 13.28 15.48 -17.95
N VAL A 553 13.62 15.53 -16.64
CA VAL A 553 13.84 16.78 -15.92
C VAL A 553 15.15 17.41 -16.38
N PRO A 554 15.16 18.68 -16.85
CA PRO A 554 16.38 19.32 -17.33
C PRO A 554 17.34 19.62 -16.17
N GLN A 555 18.64 19.59 -16.48
CA GLN A 555 19.67 19.97 -15.51
C GLN A 555 19.69 21.49 -15.33
N PRO A 556 19.83 21.99 -14.08
CA PRO A 556 19.92 23.42 -13.81
C PRO A 556 21.21 24.03 -14.33
N ILE A 557 21.12 25.26 -14.84
CA ILE A 557 22.25 26.00 -15.40
C ILE A 557 23.01 26.80 -14.32
N THR A 558 22.33 27.13 -13.22
CA THR A 558 22.86 28.04 -12.19
C THR A 558 23.32 27.33 -10.93
N ARG A 559 24.48 27.72 -10.41
CA ARG A 559 24.96 27.32 -9.07
C ARG A 559 25.07 28.60 -8.22
N PRO A 560 24.25 28.76 -7.19
CA PRO A 560 24.36 29.89 -6.28
C PRO A 560 25.62 29.75 -5.41
N ALA A 561 26.11 30.88 -4.87
CA ALA A 561 27.20 30.88 -3.93
C ALA A 561 26.91 30.00 -2.69
N PRO A 562 27.86 29.26 -2.15
CA PRO A 562 27.68 28.48 -0.93
C PRO A 562 27.30 29.40 0.25
N LEU A 563 26.56 28.84 1.20
CA LEU A 563 26.24 29.54 2.45
C LEU A 563 27.46 29.48 3.42
N LEU A 564 27.62 30.52 4.21
CA LEU A 564 28.53 30.48 5.33
C LEU A 564 27.96 29.53 6.39
N LEU A 565 28.70 28.48 6.74
CA LEU A 565 28.27 27.45 7.70
C LEU A 565 29.01 27.59 9.04
N ASP A 566 30.30 27.92 8.99
CA ASP A 566 31.23 27.96 10.11
C ASP A 566 31.77 29.38 10.24
N LEU A 567 31.69 29.95 11.42
CA LEU A 567 32.13 31.32 11.71
C LEU A 567 33.62 31.41 12.13
N ASP A 568 34.24 30.25 12.37
CA ASP A 568 35.66 30.14 12.73
C ASP A 568 36.56 29.85 11.51
N ARG A 569 35.99 29.77 10.32
CA ARG A 569 36.67 29.49 9.03
C ARG A 569 36.69 30.66 8.07
#